data_99142b6dd9ecb5848c1cca1e91e76a19
#
_entry.id   99142b6dd9ecb5848c1cca1e91e76a19
#
_cell.length_a   1.000
_cell.length_b   1.000
_cell.length_c   1.000
_cell.angle_alpha   90.00
_cell.angle_beta   90.00
_cell.angle_gamma   90.00
#
_symmetry.space_group_name_H-M   'P 1'
#
loop_
_entity.id
_entity.type
_entity.pdbx_description
1 polymer ?
#
loop_
_entity_poly.entity_id
_entity_poly.type
_entity_poly.pdbx_seq_one_letter_code
_entity_poly.pdbx_strand_id
1 'polypeptide(L)'
;GKSGSGLRGDVIEQIDWEVGEIMKALDRLKLVNNTLVIFSSDNGPILFDGYFDRSEEDLNGHQPTGGLRGWKYLTYEGGCRVPLIARWPQQIKPRVSDQIFSLVDVYATVAKLTGQELTAGSAPDSLDLSSVLLGKTKKNVRDNTVLHGIGGLALRQGDWKYIPATEKMKPGGMGSGANAADPRFAAANIPEPLLFNLATDPNETKNVITSHPKKAAELEKELKAIVAKGEGMKLPAAKQ
;
A
#
# COMPACT_ATOMS: atom_id res chain seq x y z
N GLY A 1 -17.95 10.05 19.62
CA GLY A 1 -18.36 9.10 20.65
C GLY A 1 -19.39 8.07 20.22
N LYS A 2 -19.43 7.70 18.92
CA LYS A 2 -20.39 6.70 18.42
C LYS A 2 -19.76 5.33 18.18
N SER A 3 -18.50 5.29 17.76
CA SER A 3 -17.80 4.06 17.38
C SER A 3 -17.48 3.13 18.55
N GLY A 4 -17.39 3.67 19.77
CA GLY A 4 -16.88 2.94 20.93
C GLY A 4 -15.36 2.73 20.92
N SER A 5 -14.63 3.24 19.89
CA SER A 5 -13.19 3.10 19.72
C SER A 5 -12.49 4.47 19.67
N GLY A 6 -12.91 5.36 20.56
CA GLY A 6 -12.34 6.70 20.75
C GLY A 6 -12.47 7.61 19.54
N LEU A 7 -11.72 8.70 19.53
CA LEU A 7 -11.73 9.68 18.43
C LEU A 7 -11.34 9.05 17.09
N ARG A 8 -10.40 8.12 17.10
CA ARG A 8 -9.98 7.41 15.88
C ARG A 8 -11.12 6.63 15.26
N GLY A 9 -11.86 5.86 16.06
CA GLY A 9 -13.01 5.10 15.58
C GLY A 9 -14.10 6.02 15.05
N ASP A 10 -14.36 7.13 15.73
CA ASP A 10 -15.35 8.12 15.29
C ASP A 10 -14.99 8.75 13.94
N VAL A 11 -13.69 9.03 13.69
CA VAL A 11 -13.22 9.53 12.39
C VAL A 11 -13.40 8.47 11.28
N ILE A 12 -13.16 7.18 11.57
CA ILE A 12 -13.39 6.11 10.61
C ILE A 12 -14.88 6.00 10.25
N GLU A 13 -15.78 6.09 11.24
CA GLU A 13 -17.22 6.13 10.99
C GLU A 13 -17.63 7.39 10.19
N GLN A 14 -16.99 8.53 10.45
CA GLN A 14 -17.21 9.73 9.66
C GLN A 14 -16.81 9.55 8.20
N ILE A 15 -15.65 8.95 7.93
CA ILE A 15 -15.20 8.65 6.55
C ILE A 15 -16.22 7.74 5.85
N ASP A 16 -16.72 6.71 6.53
CA ASP A 16 -17.73 5.82 5.97
C ASP A 16 -19.04 6.57 5.64
N TRP A 17 -19.47 7.46 6.54
CA TRP A 17 -20.62 8.33 6.31
C TRP A 17 -20.40 9.27 5.12
N GLU A 18 -19.23 9.88 5.00
CA GLU A 18 -18.88 10.79 3.88
C GLU A 18 -18.92 10.05 2.53
N VAL A 19 -18.36 8.84 2.47
CA VAL A 19 -18.47 7.99 1.28
C VAL A 19 -19.94 7.70 0.97
N GLY A 20 -20.75 7.42 2.00
CA GLY A 20 -22.20 7.24 1.86
C GLY A 20 -22.90 8.46 1.23
N GLU A 21 -22.55 9.67 1.66
CA GLU A 21 -23.12 10.91 1.10
C GLU A 21 -22.69 11.14 -0.37
N ILE A 22 -21.43 10.79 -0.72
CA ILE A 22 -20.96 10.80 -2.12
C ILE A 22 -21.81 9.83 -2.95
N MET A 23 -22.03 8.60 -2.47
CA MET A 23 -22.85 7.62 -3.18
C MET A 23 -24.29 8.12 -3.39
N LYS A 24 -24.94 8.68 -2.37
CA LYS A 24 -26.28 9.29 -2.46
C LYS A 24 -26.32 10.45 -3.48
N ALA A 25 -25.27 11.26 -3.52
CA ALA A 25 -25.16 12.35 -4.49
C ALA A 25 -25.09 11.84 -5.93
N LEU A 26 -24.28 10.79 -6.17
CA LEU A 26 -24.19 10.16 -7.49
C LEU A 26 -25.54 9.56 -7.92
N ASP A 27 -26.27 8.92 -7.02
CA ASP A 27 -27.61 8.38 -7.27
C ASP A 27 -28.58 9.50 -7.63
N ARG A 28 -28.67 10.54 -6.81
CA ARG A 28 -29.53 11.71 -7.03
C ARG A 28 -29.27 12.41 -8.36
N LEU A 29 -27.99 12.51 -8.74
CA LEU A 29 -27.57 13.14 -9.99
C LEU A 29 -27.61 12.19 -11.20
N LYS A 30 -27.97 10.93 -11.00
CA LYS A 30 -28.01 9.86 -12.03
C LYS A 30 -26.64 9.62 -12.71
N LEU A 31 -25.56 9.82 -11.96
CA LEU A 31 -24.17 9.67 -12.44
C LEU A 31 -23.58 8.30 -12.15
N VAL A 32 -24.22 7.46 -11.35
CA VAL A 32 -23.72 6.16 -10.85
C VAL A 32 -23.15 5.28 -11.95
N ASN A 33 -23.83 5.20 -13.08
CA ASN A 33 -23.44 4.32 -14.19
C ASN A 33 -22.24 4.84 -14.99
N ASN A 34 -21.94 6.12 -14.88
CA ASN A 34 -20.84 6.77 -15.60
C ASN A 34 -19.74 7.29 -14.66
N THR A 35 -19.67 6.76 -13.44
CA THR A 35 -18.66 7.18 -12.47
C THR A 35 -17.94 5.96 -11.90
N LEU A 36 -16.62 5.95 -12.04
CA LEU A 36 -15.73 5.05 -11.31
C LEU A 36 -15.39 5.69 -9.96
N VAL A 37 -15.77 5.03 -8.88
CA VAL A 37 -15.37 5.41 -7.51
C VAL A 37 -14.31 4.44 -7.04
N ILE A 38 -13.17 4.97 -6.58
CA ILE A 38 -12.09 4.20 -5.96
C ILE A 38 -11.91 4.70 -4.54
N PHE A 39 -11.98 3.79 -3.58
CA PHE A 39 -11.65 4.05 -2.18
C PHE A 39 -10.38 3.29 -1.81
N SER A 40 -9.44 3.98 -1.20
CA SER A 40 -8.18 3.42 -0.73
C SER A 40 -7.59 4.26 0.40
N SER A 41 -6.44 3.84 0.92
CA SER A 41 -5.58 4.60 1.81
C SER A 41 -4.19 4.70 1.21
N ASP A 42 -3.42 5.70 1.62
CA ASP A 42 -2.04 5.92 1.17
C ASP A 42 -1.04 4.96 1.83
N ASN A 43 -1.29 4.58 3.09
CA ASN A 43 -0.46 3.67 3.89
C ASN A 43 -1.27 2.99 4.98
N GLY A 44 -0.64 2.03 5.66
CA GLY A 44 -1.21 1.41 6.84
C GLY A 44 -1.31 2.37 8.04
N PRO A 45 -2.02 1.97 9.11
CA PRO A 45 -2.25 2.82 10.28
C PRO A 45 -0.99 3.01 11.11
N ILE A 46 -1.01 4.08 11.94
CA ILE A 46 -0.13 4.26 13.09
C ILE A 46 -0.97 4.82 14.24
N LEU A 47 -0.60 4.47 15.49
CA LEU A 47 -1.32 4.87 16.69
C LEU A 47 -0.49 5.74 17.62
N PHE A 48 0.81 5.86 17.38
CA PHE A 48 1.80 6.47 18.25
C PHE A 48 2.65 7.52 17.50
N ASP A 49 2.02 8.25 16.62
CA ASP A 49 2.66 9.29 15.82
C ASP A 49 2.85 10.62 16.59
N GLY A 50 2.50 10.64 17.88
CA GLY A 50 2.71 11.77 18.79
C GLY A 50 1.53 12.73 18.90
N TYR A 51 0.40 12.43 18.28
CA TYR A 51 -0.83 13.17 18.53
C TYR A 51 -1.45 12.78 19.89
N PHE A 52 -2.04 13.76 20.58
CA PHE A 52 -2.72 13.56 21.87
C PHE A 52 -4.19 13.21 21.64
N ASP A 53 -4.44 12.18 20.86
CA ASP A 53 -5.77 11.74 20.45
C ASP A 53 -6.24 10.44 21.14
N ARG A 54 -5.41 9.91 22.05
CA ARG A 54 -5.67 8.67 22.78
C ARG A 54 -5.90 7.45 21.87
N SER A 55 -5.26 7.45 20.69
CA SER A 55 -5.46 6.42 19.66
C SER A 55 -5.14 5.02 20.13
N GLU A 56 -4.25 4.83 21.11
CA GLU A 56 -3.88 3.53 21.64
C GLU A 56 -4.78 3.12 22.81
N GLU A 57 -5.08 4.07 23.73
CA GLU A 57 -5.81 3.80 24.96
C GLU A 57 -7.29 3.48 24.68
N ASP A 58 -7.87 4.12 23.68
CA ASP A 58 -9.31 4.05 23.41
C ASP A 58 -9.70 3.05 22.30
N LEU A 59 -8.76 2.16 21.90
CA LEU A 59 -9.01 1.15 20.84
C LEU A 59 -10.14 0.17 21.16
N ASN A 60 -10.37 -0.15 22.43
CA ASN A 60 -11.39 -1.08 22.89
C ASN A 60 -11.38 -2.43 22.12
N GLY A 61 -10.19 -2.97 21.87
CA GLY A 61 -10.00 -4.23 21.13
C GLY A 61 -10.01 -4.13 19.62
N HIS A 62 -10.19 -2.94 19.05
CA HIS A 62 -10.03 -2.73 17.61
C HIS A 62 -8.57 -2.97 17.19
N GLN A 63 -8.37 -3.70 16.11
CA GLN A 63 -7.06 -3.99 15.52
C GLN A 63 -6.91 -3.29 14.16
N PRO A 64 -6.31 -2.11 14.11
CA PRO A 64 -6.29 -1.29 12.90
C PRO A 64 -5.62 -1.94 11.69
N THR A 65 -4.65 -2.85 11.92
CA THR A 65 -3.98 -3.61 10.85
C THR A 65 -4.65 -4.95 10.55
N GLY A 66 -5.70 -5.32 11.28
CA GLY A 66 -6.33 -6.65 11.18
C GLY A 66 -5.38 -7.81 11.55
N GLY A 67 -4.34 -7.56 12.36
CA GLY A 67 -3.33 -8.53 12.76
C GLY A 67 -2.13 -8.61 11.82
N LEU A 68 -2.08 -7.87 10.72
CA LEU A 68 -0.91 -7.76 9.85
C LEU A 68 0.24 -7.07 10.60
N ARG A 69 1.46 -7.58 10.42
CA ARG A 69 2.66 -7.03 11.06
C ARG A 69 2.97 -5.62 10.59
N GLY A 70 3.42 -4.78 11.52
CA GLY A 70 3.90 -3.44 11.24
C GLY A 70 2.81 -2.39 11.17
N TRP A 71 3.17 -1.19 10.78
CA TRP A 71 2.35 0.02 10.71
C TRP A 71 2.93 0.99 9.68
N LYS A 72 2.29 2.14 9.47
CA LYS A 72 2.81 3.25 8.67
C LYS A 72 4.32 3.40 8.84
N TYR A 73 5.03 3.67 7.77
CA TYR A 73 6.49 3.77 7.67
C TYR A 73 7.25 2.45 7.50
N LEU A 74 6.68 1.29 7.84
CA LEU A 74 7.36 0.01 7.69
C LEU A 74 6.97 -0.68 6.37
N THR A 75 7.90 -1.48 5.86
CA THR A 75 7.67 -2.27 4.63
C THR A 75 6.90 -3.57 4.87
N TYR A 76 6.52 -3.87 6.12
CA TYR A 76 5.65 -4.99 6.44
C TYR A 76 4.21 -4.78 5.94
N GLU A 77 3.43 -5.87 5.82
CA GLU A 77 2.06 -5.83 5.27
C GLU A 77 1.17 -4.83 6.01
N GLY A 78 1.27 -4.72 7.35
CA GLY A 78 0.50 -3.75 8.13
C GLY A 78 0.81 -2.28 7.81
N GLY A 79 1.97 -1.99 7.21
CA GLY A 79 2.36 -0.66 6.77
C GLY A 79 2.02 -0.35 5.30
N CYS A 80 1.94 -1.40 4.46
CA CYS A 80 1.87 -1.25 3.02
C CYS A 80 0.59 -1.79 2.39
N ARG A 81 -0.05 -2.79 2.99
CA ARG A 81 -1.28 -3.40 2.47
C ARG A 81 -2.48 -2.57 2.90
N VAL A 82 -2.99 -1.79 1.97
CA VAL A 82 -4.15 -0.91 2.16
C VAL A 82 -5.39 -1.47 1.48
N PRO A 83 -6.60 -1.09 1.93
CA PRO A 83 -7.83 -1.44 1.22
C PRO A 83 -7.81 -0.81 -0.19
N LEU A 84 -8.37 -1.52 -1.17
CA LEU A 84 -8.67 -1.00 -2.49
C LEU A 84 -10.07 -1.48 -2.88
N ILE A 85 -11.01 -0.56 -2.95
CA ILE A 85 -12.39 -0.84 -3.34
C ILE A 85 -12.72 -0.01 -4.57
N ALA A 86 -13.19 -0.64 -5.64
CA ALA A 86 -13.60 0.02 -6.84
C ALA A 86 -15.07 -0.27 -7.15
N ARG A 87 -15.84 0.79 -7.43
CA ARG A 87 -17.26 0.70 -7.76
C ARG A 87 -17.56 1.42 -9.06
N TRP A 88 -18.07 0.69 -10.04
CA TRP A 88 -18.61 1.21 -11.29
C TRP A 88 -19.70 0.25 -11.79
N PRO A 89 -20.94 0.38 -11.34
CA PRO A 89 -22.00 -0.65 -11.54
C PRO A 89 -22.20 -1.09 -12.97
N GLN A 90 -22.05 -0.18 -13.94
CA GLN A 90 -22.20 -0.52 -15.35
C GLN A 90 -21.06 -1.37 -15.90
N GLN A 91 -19.85 -1.29 -15.30
CA GLN A 91 -18.63 -1.87 -15.84
C GLN A 91 -18.04 -2.98 -14.94
N ILE A 92 -18.24 -2.89 -13.63
CA ILE A 92 -17.63 -3.78 -12.65
C ILE A 92 -18.72 -4.59 -11.95
N LYS A 93 -18.67 -5.92 -12.09
CA LYS A 93 -19.49 -6.83 -11.29
C LYS A 93 -18.87 -7.06 -9.92
N PRO A 94 -19.68 -7.21 -8.84
CA PRO A 94 -19.16 -7.50 -7.50
C PRO A 94 -18.26 -8.74 -7.49
N ARG A 95 -17.04 -8.60 -6.95
CA ARG A 95 -16.07 -9.68 -6.83
C ARG A 95 -14.91 -9.27 -5.91
N VAL A 96 -14.11 -10.25 -5.50
CA VAL A 96 -12.81 -10.06 -4.87
C VAL A 96 -11.72 -10.44 -5.90
N SER A 97 -10.57 -9.81 -5.82
CA SER A 97 -9.41 -10.09 -6.65
C SER A 97 -8.15 -10.15 -5.79
N ASP A 98 -7.35 -11.20 -5.96
CA ASP A 98 -6.07 -11.40 -5.26
C ASP A 98 -4.87 -10.87 -6.07
N GLN A 99 -5.13 -10.22 -7.20
CA GLN A 99 -4.05 -9.67 -8.03
C GLN A 99 -3.40 -8.46 -7.33
N ILE A 100 -2.09 -8.36 -7.46
CA ILE A 100 -1.36 -7.21 -6.98
C ILE A 100 -1.83 -5.97 -7.74
N PHE A 101 -2.24 -4.94 -7.01
CA PHE A 101 -2.57 -3.63 -7.51
C PHE A 101 -1.82 -2.60 -6.65
N SER A 102 -0.91 -1.86 -7.23
CA SER A 102 -0.24 -0.75 -6.55
C SER A 102 -0.97 0.56 -6.82
N LEU A 103 -1.00 1.48 -5.86
CA LEU A 103 -1.63 2.79 -6.06
C LEU A 103 -1.00 3.59 -7.22
N VAL A 104 0.26 3.35 -7.53
CA VAL A 104 0.91 3.95 -8.72
C VAL A 104 0.23 3.54 -10.03
N ASP A 105 -0.47 2.39 -10.05
CA ASP A 105 -1.17 1.89 -11.24
C ASP A 105 -2.45 2.64 -11.56
N VAL A 106 -2.97 3.40 -10.60
CA VAL A 106 -4.18 4.20 -10.80
C VAL A 106 -3.98 5.17 -11.97
N TYR A 107 -2.80 5.75 -12.09
CA TYR A 107 -2.51 6.73 -13.15
C TYR A 107 -2.66 6.14 -14.56
N ALA A 108 -1.92 5.07 -14.88
CA ALA A 108 -2.01 4.42 -16.20
C ALA A 108 -3.39 3.76 -16.42
N THR A 109 -3.99 3.21 -15.37
CA THR A 109 -5.32 2.60 -15.43
C THR A 109 -6.39 3.64 -15.79
N VAL A 110 -6.38 4.80 -15.14
CA VAL A 110 -7.33 5.88 -15.43
C VAL A 110 -7.10 6.46 -16.83
N ALA A 111 -5.84 6.70 -17.21
CA ALA A 111 -5.51 7.14 -18.57
C ALA A 111 -6.11 6.20 -19.63
N LYS A 112 -5.93 4.88 -19.45
CA LYS A 112 -6.49 3.86 -20.34
C LYS A 112 -8.03 3.90 -20.38
N LEU A 113 -8.67 4.00 -19.21
CA LEU A 113 -10.13 4.03 -19.10
C LEU A 113 -10.75 5.27 -19.73
N THR A 114 -10.03 6.39 -19.74
CA THR A 114 -10.47 7.68 -20.33
C THR A 114 -9.97 7.89 -21.76
N GLY A 115 -9.26 6.92 -22.34
CA GLY A 115 -8.73 7.02 -23.70
C GLY A 115 -7.58 8.01 -23.84
N GLN A 116 -6.88 8.34 -22.75
CA GLN A 116 -5.74 9.24 -22.77
C GLN A 116 -4.44 8.48 -23.03
N GLU A 117 -3.58 9.02 -23.88
CA GLU A 117 -2.23 8.51 -24.10
C GLU A 117 -1.28 9.13 -23.07
N LEU A 118 -0.43 8.29 -22.48
CA LEU A 118 0.59 8.76 -21.55
C LEU A 118 1.82 9.25 -22.31
N THR A 119 2.33 10.41 -21.92
CA THR A 119 3.63 10.88 -22.42
C THR A 119 4.72 9.91 -21.99
N ALA A 120 5.64 9.58 -22.88
CA ALA A 120 6.75 8.70 -22.58
C ALA A 120 7.52 9.17 -21.32
N GLY A 121 7.70 8.28 -20.37
CA GLY A 121 8.39 8.55 -19.09
C GLY A 121 7.55 9.27 -18.03
N SER A 122 6.27 9.62 -18.28
CA SER A 122 5.44 10.32 -17.28
C SER A 122 5.01 9.44 -16.10
N ALA A 123 5.02 8.12 -16.27
CA ALA A 123 4.58 7.17 -15.25
C ALA A 123 5.37 5.86 -15.36
N PRO A 124 6.68 5.88 -15.09
CA PRO A 124 7.58 4.75 -15.37
C PRO A 124 7.23 3.47 -14.60
N ASP A 125 6.63 3.59 -13.42
CA ASP A 125 6.28 2.46 -12.55
C ASP A 125 4.80 2.08 -12.63
N SER A 126 3.98 2.84 -13.37
CA SER A 126 2.54 2.64 -13.46
C SER A 126 2.20 1.66 -14.58
N LEU A 127 1.44 0.62 -14.27
CA LEU A 127 0.90 -0.34 -15.23
C LEU A 127 -0.59 -0.08 -15.46
N ASP A 128 -1.05 -0.31 -16.69
CA ASP A 128 -2.48 -0.33 -16.98
C ASP A 128 -3.11 -1.62 -16.41
N LEU A 129 -3.84 -1.49 -15.33
CA LEU A 129 -4.60 -2.56 -14.69
C LEU A 129 -6.11 -2.47 -14.96
N SER A 130 -6.53 -1.76 -16.01
CA SER A 130 -7.93 -1.62 -16.37
C SER A 130 -8.63 -2.97 -16.59
N SER A 131 -7.95 -3.92 -17.22
CA SER A 131 -8.48 -5.27 -17.43
C SER A 131 -8.67 -6.04 -16.12
N VAL A 132 -7.80 -5.83 -15.11
CA VAL A 132 -7.95 -6.35 -13.75
C VAL A 132 -9.12 -5.69 -13.08
N LEU A 133 -9.16 -4.36 -13.07
CA LEU A 133 -10.20 -3.57 -12.43
C LEU A 133 -11.60 -3.92 -12.96
N LEU A 134 -11.73 -4.07 -14.26
CA LEU A 134 -12.98 -4.41 -14.93
C LEU A 134 -13.33 -5.93 -14.89
N GLY A 135 -12.47 -6.77 -14.32
CA GLY A 135 -12.69 -8.22 -14.26
C GLY A 135 -12.57 -8.96 -15.59
N LYS A 136 -11.89 -8.37 -16.55
CA LYS A 136 -11.72 -8.93 -17.90
C LYS A 136 -10.57 -9.94 -17.99
N THR A 137 -9.72 -10.02 -17.00
CA THR A 137 -8.60 -10.96 -16.93
C THR A 137 -8.46 -11.61 -15.57
N LYS A 138 -8.01 -12.87 -15.57
CA LYS A 138 -7.52 -13.58 -14.37
C LYS A 138 -6.00 -13.69 -14.35
N LYS A 139 -5.32 -13.26 -15.42
CA LYS A 139 -3.85 -13.27 -15.49
C LYS A 139 -3.31 -12.11 -14.67
N ASN A 140 -2.23 -12.37 -13.94
CA ASN A 140 -1.49 -11.31 -13.27
C ASN A 140 -0.96 -10.33 -14.33
N VAL A 141 -1.23 -9.06 -14.12
CA VAL A 141 -0.71 -7.97 -14.96
C VAL A 141 0.50 -7.34 -14.26
N ARG A 142 0.45 -7.26 -12.94
CA ARG A 142 1.58 -6.84 -12.11
C ARG A 142 2.11 -8.05 -11.35
N ASP A 143 3.34 -8.46 -11.66
CA ASP A 143 3.98 -9.60 -10.98
C ASP A 143 4.70 -9.19 -9.70
N ASN A 144 5.21 -7.96 -9.63
CA ASN A 144 5.94 -7.45 -8.49
C ASN A 144 5.59 -5.99 -8.15
N THR A 145 5.91 -5.60 -6.92
CA THR A 145 5.85 -4.20 -6.47
C THR A 145 6.95 -3.93 -5.46
N VAL A 146 7.59 -2.76 -5.61
CA VAL A 146 8.56 -2.26 -4.63
C VAL A 146 7.80 -1.46 -3.58
N LEU A 147 8.05 -1.77 -2.33
CA LEU A 147 7.47 -1.11 -1.16
C LEU A 147 8.53 -0.22 -0.53
N HIS A 148 8.16 0.97 -0.14
CA HIS A 148 9.03 1.95 0.49
C HIS A 148 8.68 2.10 1.97
N GLY A 149 9.69 2.08 2.83
CA GLY A 149 9.58 2.38 4.24
C GLY A 149 10.78 3.22 4.70
N ILE A 150 10.71 3.71 5.93
CA ILE A 150 11.80 4.52 6.52
C ILE A 150 13.11 3.73 6.68
N GLY A 151 13.03 2.40 6.80
CA GLY A 151 14.19 1.51 6.89
C GLY A 151 14.75 1.09 5.53
N GLY A 152 14.10 1.42 4.43
CA GLY A 152 14.53 1.02 3.09
C GLY A 152 13.42 0.48 2.22
N LEU A 153 13.79 -0.36 1.26
CA LEU A 153 12.90 -0.95 0.27
C LEU A 153 12.57 -2.40 0.63
N ALA A 154 11.44 -2.88 0.11
CA ALA A 154 11.14 -4.30 0.04
C ALA A 154 10.59 -4.63 -1.35
N LEU A 155 10.71 -5.89 -1.77
CA LEU A 155 10.13 -6.39 -3.01
C LEU A 155 9.08 -7.45 -2.68
N ARG A 156 7.86 -7.24 -3.15
CA ARG A 156 6.84 -8.29 -3.24
C ARG A 156 6.77 -8.80 -4.68
N GLN A 157 6.83 -10.13 -4.84
CA GLN A 157 6.63 -10.81 -6.11
C GLN A 157 5.70 -12.00 -5.89
N GLY A 158 4.49 -11.90 -6.43
CA GLY A 158 3.45 -12.89 -6.16
C GLY A 158 3.22 -13.04 -4.66
N ASP A 159 3.39 -14.26 -4.15
CA ASP A 159 3.24 -14.58 -2.72
C ASP A 159 4.51 -14.36 -1.90
N TRP A 160 5.62 -14.03 -2.53
CA TRP A 160 6.88 -13.84 -1.84
C TRP A 160 7.17 -12.38 -1.55
N LYS A 161 7.74 -12.12 -0.37
CA LYS A 161 8.19 -10.79 0.02
C LYS A 161 9.60 -10.87 0.60
N TYR A 162 10.48 -10.09 0.03
CA TYR A 162 11.87 -9.95 0.43
C TYR A 162 12.12 -8.56 0.98
N ILE A 163 12.73 -8.49 2.15
CA ILE A 163 13.14 -7.24 2.80
C ILE A 163 14.65 -7.33 3.01
N PRO A 164 15.46 -6.49 2.37
CA PRO A 164 16.89 -6.43 2.61
C PRO A 164 17.23 -6.07 4.05
N ALA A 165 18.43 -6.41 4.50
CA ALA A 165 18.98 -5.79 5.68
C ALA A 165 19.07 -4.26 5.48
N THR A 166 18.76 -3.51 6.52
CA THR A 166 18.82 -2.05 6.50
C THR A 166 19.98 -1.55 7.34
N GLU A 167 20.58 -0.44 6.92
CA GLU A 167 21.49 0.28 7.81
C GLU A 167 20.73 0.83 9.02
N LYS A 168 21.41 0.95 10.15
CA LYS A 168 20.80 1.56 11.34
C LYS A 168 20.32 2.97 11.01
N MET A 169 19.05 3.20 11.19
CA MET A 169 18.50 4.55 11.05
C MET A 169 19.22 5.51 12.00
N LYS A 170 19.63 6.66 11.45
CA LYS A 170 20.13 7.75 12.30
C LYS A 170 18.96 8.35 13.07
N PRO A 171 19.10 8.62 14.38
CA PRO A 171 18.11 9.35 15.14
C PRO A 171 17.80 10.68 14.43
N GLY A 172 16.52 11.01 14.23
CA GLY A 172 16.08 12.24 13.57
C GLY A 172 15.79 12.16 12.08
N GLY A 173 15.92 10.98 11.46
CA GLY A 173 15.57 10.74 10.03
C GLY A 173 14.06 10.73 9.74
N MET A 174 13.23 10.83 10.75
CA MET A 174 11.79 11.03 10.64
C MET A 174 11.47 12.49 10.89
N GLY A 175 10.68 13.09 9.98
CA GLY A 175 10.32 14.50 10.05
C GLY A 175 9.93 14.97 11.46
N SER A 176 10.07 16.24 11.69
CA SER A 176 10.07 16.96 12.97
C SER A 176 8.79 16.87 13.84
N GLY A 177 7.92 15.94 13.65
CA GLY A 177 6.54 15.96 14.24
C GLY A 177 6.40 14.86 15.23
N ALA A 178 6.74 13.87 15.50
CA ALA A 178 6.29 12.89 16.48
C ALA A 178 7.46 12.03 16.96
N ASN A 179 7.44 11.69 18.13
CA ASN A 179 8.17 10.60 18.81
C ASN A 179 9.27 9.84 18.04
N ALA A 180 10.13 10.55 17.29
CA ALA A 180 11.32 9.94 16.65
C ALA A 180 12.17 9.15 17.67
N ALA A 181 11.92 9.37 18.96
CA ALA A 181 12.51 8.64 20.08
C ALA A 181 11.69 7.41 20.53
N ASP A 182 10.50 7.16 19.95
CA ASP A 182 9.73 5.98 20.35
C ASP A 182 10.48 4.70 19.97
N PRO A 183 10.75 3.80 20.95
CA PRO A 183 11.54 2.60 20.71
C PRO A 183 10.90 1.65 19.68
N ARG A 184 9.60 1.76 19.41
CA ARG A 184 8.92 0.94 18.41
C ARG A 184 9.44 1.21 16.99
N PHE A 185 9.95 2.39 16.71
CA PHE A 185 10.60 2.68 15.41
C PHE A 185 11.89 1.86 15.18
N ALA A 186 12.43 1.24 16.21
CA ALA A 186 13.52 0.27 16.04
C ALA A 186 13.12 -0.93 15.15
N ALA A 187 11.82 -1.20 14.98
CA ALA A 187 11.32 -2.21 14.04
C ALA A 187 11.64 -1.90 12.56
N ALA A 188 12.00 -0.67 12.23
CA ALA A 188 12.51 -0.30 10.90
C ALA A 188 13.96 -0.75 10.67
N ASN A 189 14.72 -1.05 11.72
CA ASN A 189 16.06 -1.59 11.60
C ASN A 189 15.97 -3.10 11.37
N ILE A 190 16.34 -3.55 10.21
CA ILE A 190 16.33 -4.94 9.77
C ILE A 190 17.79 -5.42 9.72
N PRO A 191 18.32 -6.05 10.79
CA PRO A 191 19.75 -6.39 10.87
C PRO A 191 20.16 -7.47 9.88
N GLU A 192 19.23 -8.32 9.46
CA GLU A 192 19.44 -9.42 8.52
C GLU A 192 18.29 -9.44 7.48
N PRO A 193 18.54 -9.89 6.25
CA PRO A 193 17.48 -9.96 5.26
C PRO A 193 16.35 -10.90 5.68
N LEU A 194 15.13 -10.56 5.31
CA LEU A 194 13.93 -11.34 5.61
C LEU A 194 13.27 -11.83 4.33
N LEU A 195 12.74 -13.04 4.38
CA LEU A 195 11.92 -13.62 3.32
C LEU A 195 10.65 -14.20 3.92
N PHE A 196 9.50 -13.81 3.37
CA PHE A 196 8.20 -14.30 3.79
C PHE A 196 7.44 -14.90 2.61
N ASN A 197 6.62 -15.93 2.89
CA ASN A 197 5.63 -16.44 1.97
C ASN A 197 4.24 -15.99 2.45
N LEU A 198 3.69 -14.95 1.83
CA LEU A 198 2.45 -14.31 2.25
C LEU A 198 1.19 -15.19 2.04
N ALA A 199 1.27 -16.23 1.19
CA ALA A 199 0.17 -17.18 1.03
C ALA A 199 -0.03 -18.04 2.28
N THR A 200 1.05 -18.35 3.01
CA THR A 200 1.01 -19.20 4.21
C THR A 200 1.26 -18.42 5.51
N ASP A 201 1.87 -17.25 5.40
CA ASP A 201 2.21 -16.38 6.53
C ASP A 201 1.94 -14.92 6.18
N PRO A 202 0.66 -14.52 6.03
CA PRO A 202 0.29 -13.14 5.69
C PRO A 202 0.70 -12.12 6.77
N ASN A 203 0.96 -12.59 8.00
CA ASN A 203 1.35 -11.76 9.12
C ASN A 203 2.87 -11.62 9.28
N GLU A 204 3.66 -12.21 8.39
CA GLU A 204 5.13 -12.08 8.34
C GLU A 204 5.79 -12.48 9.67
N THR A 205 5.33 -13.58 10.26
CA THR A 205 5.78 -14.05 11.58
C THR A 205 7.03 -14.91 11.49
N LYS A 206 7.28 -15.57 10.34
CA LYS A 206 8.35 -16.54 10.17
C LYS A 206 9.27 -16.18 9.00
N ASN A 207 10.50 -15.75 9.32
CA ASN A 207 11.55 -15.59 8.32
C ASN A 207 11.95 -16.97 7.75
N VAL A 208 11.71 -17.20 6.48
CA VAL A 208 12.00 -18.47 5.80
C VAL A 208 13.25 -18.40 4.90
N ILE A 209 14.07 -17.37 5.03
CA ILE A 209 15.23 -17.11 4.16
C ILE A 209 16.22 -18.27 4.12
N THR A 210 16.48 -18.90 5.27
CA THR A 210 17.42 -20.02 5.37
C THR A 210 16.92 -21.27 4.69
N SER A 211 15.61 -21.48 4.64
CA SER A 211 14.98 -22.63 3.96
C SER A 211 14.72 -22.39 2.46
N HIS A 212 14.78 -21.12 2.01
CA HIS A 212 14.55 -20.73 0.60
C HIS A 212 15.64 -19.77 0.05
N PRO A 213 16.94 -20.15 0.18
CA PRO A 213 18.04 -19.23 -0.17
C PRO A 213 18.07 -18.87 -1.66
N LYS A 214 17.64 -19.77 -2.54
CA LYS A 214 17.57 -19.48 -3.99
C LYS A 214 16.52 -18.42 -4.30
N LYS A 215 15.34 -18.51 -3.64
CA LYS A 215 14.28 -17.51 -3.84
C LYS A 215 14.69 -16.14 -3.26
N ALA A 216 15.36 -16.12 -2.13
CA ALA A 216 15.88 -14.88 -1.57
C ALA A 216 16.88 -14.20 -2.52
N ALA A 217 17.84 -14.97 -3.06
CA ALA A 217 18.82 -14.44 -4.01
C ALA A 217 18.19 -13.94 -5.32
N GLU A 218 17.16 -14.62 -5.81
CA GLU A 218 16.37 -14.20 -6.98
C GLU A 218 15.73 -12.82 -6.74
N LEU A 219 15.00 -12.67 -5.62
CA LEU A 219 14.30 -11.42 -5.30
C LEU A 219 15.26 -10.27 -4.98
N GLU A 220 16.37 -10.56 -4.31
CA GLU A 220 17.41 -9.58 -4.07
C GLU A 220 17.99 -9.05 -5.39
N LYS A 221 18.31 -9.94 -6.32
CA LYS A 221 18.83 -9.57 -7.65
C LYS A 221 17.81 -8.72 -8.41
N GLU A 222 16.54 -9.09 -8.36
CA GLU A 222 15.47 -8.36 -9.03
C GLU A 222 15.27 -6.96 -8.42
N LEU A 223 15.24 -6.86 -7.09
CA LEU A 223 15.13 -5.56 -6.42
C LEU A 223 16.30 -4.64 -6.81
N LYS A 224 17.54 -5.15 -6.79
CA LYS A 224 18.72 -4.39 -7.22
C LYS A 224 18.63 -3.93 -8.68
N ALA A 225 18.09 -4.77 -9.57
CA ALA A 225 17.91 -4.41 -10.97
C ALA A 225 16.85 -3.31 -11.16
N ILE A 226 15.74 -3.37 -10.40
CA ILE A 226 14.69 -2.34 -10.42
C ILE A 226 15.26 -1.00 -9.92
N VAL A 227 15.99 -1.00 -8.82
CA VAL A 227 16.62 0.20 -8.24
C VAL A 227 17.60 0.82 -9.24
N ALA A 228 18.51 0.02 -9.79
CA ALA A 228 19.50 0.50 -10.76
C ALA A 228 18.84 1.10 -12.02
N LYS A 229 17.73 0.51 -12.47
CA LYS A 229 16.94 1.08 -13.58
C LYS A 229 16.32 2.42 -13.20
N GLY A 230 15.79 2.56 -11.98
CA GLY A 230 15.20 3.80 -11.48
C GLY A 230 16.23 4.92 -11.36
N GLU A 231 17.43 4.64 -10.86
CA GLU A 231 18.52 5.61 -10.73
C GLU A 231 19.03 6.13 -12.10
N GLY A 232 18.91 5.31 -13.15
CA GLY A 232 19.27 5.69 -14.51
C GLY A 232 18.20 6.52 -15.24
N MET A 233 17.01 6.66 -14.68
CA MET A 233 15.94 7.44 -15.30
C MET A 233 16.11 8.94 -15.06
N LYS A 234 16.31 9.68 -16.14
CA LYS A 234 16.21 11.15 -16.11
C LYS A 234 14.73 11.53 -16.09
N LEU A 235 14.27 12.15 -15.02
CA LEU A 235 12.95 12.75 -14.98
C LEU A 235 12.85 13.81 -16.09
N PRO A 236 11.71 13.92 -16.82
CA PRO A 236 11.48 15.02 -17.74
C PRO A 236 11.65 16.33 -16.97
N ALA A 237 12.38 17.30 -17.57
CA ALA A 237 12.48 18.63 -16.97
C ALA A 237 11.07 19.19 -16.78
N ALA A 238 10.76 19.66 -15.59
CA ALA A 238 9.50 20.33 -15.31
C ALA A 238 9.39 21.52 -16.30
N LYS A 239 8.36 21.50 -17.13
CA LYS A 239 8.04 22.70 -17.93
C LYS A 239 7.60 23.77 -16.92
N GLN A 240 8.40 24.82 -16.82
CA GLN A 240 8.07 26.03 -16.10
C GLN A 240 6.86 26.72 -16.72
#